data_e9c1a42d4203b2539f5b6e65f4acd26b
#
_entry.id   e9c1a42d4203b2539f5b6e65f4acd26b
#
_cell.length_a   1.000
_cell.length_b   1.000
_cell.length_c   1.000
_cell.angle_alpha   90.00
_cell.angle_beta   90.00
_cell.angle_gamma   90.00
#
_symmetry.space_group_name_H-M   'P 1'
#
loop_
_entity.id
_entity.type
_entity.pdbx_description
1 polymer ?
#
loop_
_entity_poly.entity_id
_entity_poly.type
_entity_poly.pdbx_seq_one_letter_code
_entity_poly.pdbx_strand_id
1 'polypeptide(L)'
;MGFFTRTAMDMLMKTTHPEINRRQCWNLHPHRKPCTECKDICPYGEQIFTRPNLVKDWDPCTECGLCVSACRSGCIIPSPEQVQRDTSAADTDNDTIWIGCEKSTRKNSMVRTCISALTWETLAYLALNKKIVLDLTPCGECENDLCAAQLRKELTRLVDFFGQPMFEARFTLAYEPDEALYHVKELSRREMFEQVSHALQVLRWA
;
A
#
# COMPACT_ATOMS: atom_id res chain seq x y z
N MET A 1 -3.15 31.81 -24.33
CA MET A 1 -4.17 30.83 -23.92
C MET A 1 -3.50 29.44 -23.80
N GLY A 2 -3.00 29.02 -22.72
CA GLY A 2 -2.33 27.71 -22.67
C GLY A 2 -2.02 27.17 -21.28
N PHE A 3 -1.81 28.00 -20.30
CA PHE A 3 -1.35 27.53 -18.98
C PHE A 3 -2.50 27.12 -18.06
N PHE A 4 -3.59 27.86 -18.06
CA PHE A 4 -4.76 27.59 -17.22
C PHE A 4 -5.59 26.39 -17.70
N THR A 5 -5.61 26.09 -18.98
CA THR A 5 -6.34 24.93 -19.53
C THR A 5 -5.63 23.61 -19.23
N ARG A 6 -4.29 23.60 -19.16
CA ARG A 6 -3.53 22.41 -18.83
C ARG A 6 -3.70 22.00 -17.38
N THR A 7 -3.65 22.97 -16.45
CA THR A 7 -3.83 22.72 -15.01
C THR A 7 -5.24 22.27 -14.66
N ALA A 8 -6.26 22.82 -15.32
CA ALA A 8 -7.65 22.38 -15.14
C ALA A 8 -7.89 20.98 -15.74
N MET A 9 -7.28 20.67 -16.87
CA MET A 9 -7.35 19.36 -17.51
C MET A 9 -6.60 18.28 -16.70
N ASP A 10 -5.42 18.61 -16.13
CA ASP A 10 -4.68 17.74 -15.23
C ASP A 10 -5.43 17.50 -13.90
N MET A 11 -6.19 18.47 -13.40
CA MET A 11 -7.07 18.29 -12.24
C MET A 11 -8.30 17.41 -12.55
N LEU A 12 -8.84 17.50 -13.77
CA LEU A 12 -9.97 16.68 -14.22
C LEU A 12 -9.55 15.26 -14.63
N MET A 13 -8.26 15.05 -14.91
CA MET A 13 -7.70 13.75 -15.28
C MET A 13 -6.94 13.05 -14.15
N LYS A 14 -7.01 13.50 -12.90
CA LYS A 14 -6.50 12.75 -11.76
C LYS A 14 -7.36 11.51 -11.57
N THR A 15 -7.01 10.44 -12.28
CA THR A 15 -7.56 9.13 -12.02
C THR A 15 -6.93 8.59 -10.76
N THR A 16 -7.68 8.59 -9.69
CA THR A 16 -7.28 7.99 -8.40
C THR A 16 -7.27 6.47 -8.46
N HIS A 17 -7.92 5.91 -9.49
CA HIS A 17 -8.03 4.46 -9.71
C HIS A 17 -6.80 3.85 -10.38
N PRO A 18 -6.52 2.57 -10.13
CA PRO A 18 -5.46 1.86 -10.83
C PRO A 18 -5.69 1.84 -12.36
N GLU A 19 -4.61 1.95 -13.11
CA GLU A 19 -4.65 1.80 -14.56
C GLU A 19 -4.51 0.32 -14.96
N ILE A 20 -5.10 -0.08 -16.10
CA ILE A 20 -5.00 -1.44 -16.62
C ILE A 20 -4.28 -1.43 -17.96
N ASN A 21 -3.03 -1.90 -17.98
CA ASN A 21 -2.31 -2.22 -19.19
C ASN A 21 -2.76 -3.60 -19.71
N ARG A 22 -3.83 -3.63 -20.48
CA ARG A 22 -4.43 -4.88 -20.97
C ARG A 22 -3.46 -5.77 -21.72
N ARG A 23 -2.43 -5.21 -22.42
CA ARG A 23 -1.45 -6.00 -23.19
C ARG A 23 -0.61 -6.93 -22.33
N GLN A 24 -0.45 -6.62 -21.05
CA GLN A 24 0.29 -7.45 -20.10
C GLN A 24 -0.57 -8.50 -19.39
N CYS A 25 -1.88 -8.44 -19.53
CA CYS A 25 -2.78 -9.38 -18.85
C CYS A 25 -2.65 -10.79 -19.41
N TRP A 26 -2.47 -11.75 -18.51
CA TRP A 26 -2.39 -13.16 -18.90
C TRP A 26 -3.63 -13.67 -19.64
N ASN A 27 -4.81 -13.12 -19.39
CA ASN A 27 -6.05 -13.51 -20.06
C ASN A 27 -6.09 -13.13 -21.56
N LEU A 28 -5.16 -12.31 -22.03
CA LEU A 28 -5.00 -12.04 -23.47
C LEU A 28 -4.10 -13.07 -24.17
N HIS A 29 -3.48 -13.95 -23.41
CA HIS A 29 -2.57 -14.97 -23.95
C HIS A 29 -3.28 -16.33 -23.99
N PRO A 30 -3.63 -16.87 -25.18
CA PRO A 30 -4.50 -18.05 -25.33
C PRO A 30 -3.94 -19.34 -24.73
N HIS A 31 -2.63 -19.39 -24.49
CA HIS A 31 -1.94 -20.56 -23.93
C HIS A 31 -1.83 -20.54 -22.39
N ARG A 32 -2.35 -19.52 -21.72
CA ARG A 32 -2.34 -19.43 -20.26
C ARG A 32 -3.68 -19.81 -19.67
N LYS A 33 -3.65 -20.38 -18.47
CA LYS A 33 -4.88 -20.62 -17.70
C LYS A 33 -5.56 -19.28 -17.41
N PRO A 34 -6.90 -19.22 -17.44
CA PRO A 34 -7.64 -18.03 -17.03
C PRO A 34 -7.22 -17.56 -15.64
N CYS A 35 -6.97 -16.28 -15.51
CA CYS A 35 -6.60 -15.64 -14.25
C CYS A 35 -7.76 -14.76 -13.78
N THR A 36 -8.17 -14.90 -12.51
CA THR A 36 -9.28 -14.17 -11.90
C THR A 36 -8.83 -13.33 -10.68
N GLU A 37 -7.56 -13.38 -10.33
CA GLU A 37 -7.02 -12.87 -9.05
C GLU A 37 -7.41 -11.43 -8.73
N CYS A 38 -7.39 -10.51 -9.71
CA CYS A 38 -7.76 -9.12 -9.50
C CYS A 38 -9.26 -8.94 -9.17
N LYS A 39 -10.11 -9.79 -9.75
CA LYS A 39 -11.55 -9.77 -9.49
C LYS A 39 -11.86 -10.43 -8.15
N ASP A 40 -11.25 -11.58 -7.88
CA ASP A 40 -11.54 -12.40 -6.71
C ASP A 40 -11.10 -11.71 -5.41
N ILE A 41 -9.95 -11.01 -5.41
CA ILE A 41 -9.44 -10.32 -4.22
C ILE A 41 -10.17 -9.01 -3.93
N CYS A 42 -10.85 -8.44 -4.92
CA CYS A 42 -11.51 -7.16 -4.77
C CYS A 42 -12.84 -7.33 -4.04
N PRO A 43 -13.09 -6.58 -2.93
CA PRO A 43 -14.39 -6.62 -2.24
C PRO A 43 -15.57 -6.27 -3.15
N TYR A 44 -15.32 -5.48 -4.20
CA TYR A 44 -16.31 -5.04 -5.19
C TYR A 44 -16.05 -5.64 -6.57
N GLY A 45 -15.39 -6.80 -6.63
CA GLY A 45 -14.92 -7.38 -7.88
C GLY A 45 -16.00 -7.63 -8.92
N GLU A 46 -17.19 -8.09 -8.50
CA GLU A 46 -18.35 -8.30 -9.38
C GLU A 46 -18.95 -6.99 -9.92
N GLN A 47 -18.82 -5.90 -9.17
CA GLN A 47 -19.33 -4.58 -9.55
C GLN A 47 -18.36 -3.85 -10.47
N ILE A 48 -17.05 -3.96 -10.18
CA ILE A 48 -15.99 -3.27 -10.93
C ILE A 48 -15.64 -4.02 -12.22
N PHE A 49 -15.52 -5.34 -12.17
CA PHE A 49 -15.04 -6.13 -13.30
C PHE A 49 -16.14 -6.96 -13.93
N THR A 50 -16.43 -6.77 -15.22
CA THR A 50 -17.26 -7.70 -16.00
C THR A 50 -16.56 -9.05 -16.16
N ARG A 51 -15.27 -9.00 -16.47
CA ARG A 51 -14.31 -10.12 -16.53
C ARG A 51 -12.99 -9.63 -15.96
N PRO A 52 -12.08 -10.53 -15.53
CA PRO A 52 -10.75 -10.12 -15.17
C PRO A 52 -10.15 -9.20 -16.24
N ASN A 53 -9.51 -8.11 -15.85
CA ASN A 53 -8.96 -7.03 -16.70
C ASN A 53 -9.95 -6.18 -17.51
N LEU A 54 -11.23 -6.43 -17.42
CA LEU A 54 -12.27 -5.65 -18.10
C LEU A 54 -13.14 -4.91 -17.08
N VAL A 55 -12.79 -3.67 -16.84
CA VAL A 55 -13.56 -2.79 -15.95
C VAL A 55 -14.89 -2.45 -16.61
N LYS A 56 -15.94 -2.58 -15.83
CA LYS A 56 -17.28 -2.13 -16.15
C LYS A 56 -17.48 -0.71 -15.63
N ASP A 57 -17.13 -0.51 -14.37
CA ASP A 57 -17.34 0.73 -13.67
C ASP A 57 -16.33 0.87 -12.52
N TRP A 58 -15.77 2.06 -12.33
CA TRP A 58 -14.88 2.36 -11.22
C TRP A 58 -15.57 2.98 -10.00
N ASP A 59 -16.82 3.43 -10.11
CA ASP A 59 -17.52 4.11 -9.02
C ASP A 59 -17.48 3.36 -7.68
N PRO A 60 -17.60 2.01 -7.64
CA PRO A 60 -17.49 1.28 -6.38
C PRO A 60 -16.06 1.13 -5.84
N CYS A 61 -15.05 1.59 -6.58
CA CYS A 61 -13.65 1.40 -6.21
C CYS A 61 -13.27 2.24 -4.97
N THR A 62 -12.75 1.59 -3.94
CA THR A 62 -12.24 2.24 -2.73
C THR A 62 -10.75 2.55 -2.78
N GLU A 63 -10.10 2.40 -3.92
CA GLU A 63 -8.67 2.65 -4.12
C GLU A 63 -7.75 1.88 -3.16
N CYS A 64 -8.22 0.74 -2.65
CA CYS A 64 -7.49 -0.03 -1.64
C CYS A 64 -6.19 -0.66 -2.14
N GLY A 65 -6.01 -0.84 -3.47
CA GLY A 65 -4.79 -1.39 -4.07
C GLY A 65 -4.67 -2.92 -4.08
N LEU A 66 -5.63 -3.66 -3.53
CA LEU A 66 -5.59 -5.13 -3.47
C LEU A 66 -5.46 -5.79 -4.85
N CYS A 67 -6.13 -5.26 -5.86
CA CYS A 67 -6.03 -5.76 -7.23
C CYS A 67 -4.64 -5.52 -7.85
N VAL A 68 -3.93 -4.49 -7.42
CA VAL A 68 -2.55 -4.20 -7.86
C VAL A 68 -1.62 -5.27 -7.33
N SER A 69 -1.62 -5.51 -6.02
CA SER A 69 -0.75 -6.52 -5.39
C SER A 69 -1.05 -7.94 -5.86
N ALA A 70 -2.33 -8.27 -6.13
CA ALA A 70 -2.71 -9.58 -6.62
C ALA A 70 -2.35 -9.83 -8.09
N CYS A 71 -2.09 -8.79 -8.87
CA CYS A 71 -1.85 -8.90 -10.30
C CYS A 71 -0.46 -9.48 -10.63
N ARG A 72 -0.35 -10.79 -10.82
CA ARG A 72 0.93 -11.47 -11.13
C ARG A 72 1.60 -11.01 -12.41
N SER A 73 0.83 -10.49 -13.35
CA SER A 73 1.39 -10.02 -14.63
C SER A 73 1.80 -8.55 -14.59
N GLY A 74 1.54 -7.84 -13.48
CA GLY A 74 1.79 -6.41 -13.37
C GLY A 74 0.94 -5.57 -14.33
N CYS A 75 -0.17 -6.12 -14.84
CA CYS A 75 -1.01 -5.37 -15.78
C CYS A 75 -1.85 -4.29 -15.09
N ILE A 76 -2.09 -4.41 -13.78
CA ILE A 76 -2.76 -3.38 -12.99
C ILE A 76 -1.69 -2.53 -12.34
N ILE A 77 -1.67 -1.25 -12.71
CA ILE A 77 -0.66 -0.28 -12.33
C ILE A 77 -1.28 0.64 -11.28
N PRO A 78 -0.65 0.86 -10.12
CA PRO A 78 -1.16 1.79 -9.11
C PRO A 78 -1.22 3.21 -9.66
N SER A 79 -2.19 3.99 -9.21
CA SER A 79 -2.22 5.42 -9.54
C SER A 79 -1.00 6.16 -8.96
N PRO A 80 -0.56 7.27 -9.56
CA PRO A 80 0.53 8.09 -9.01
C PRO A 80 0.27 8.51 -7.56
N GLU A 81 -0.96 8.83 -7.21
CA GLU A 81 -1.38 9.19 -5.86
C GLU A 81 -1.25 8.01 -4.89
N GLN A 82 -1.55 6.79 -5.33
CA GLN A 82 -1.35 5.59 -4.53
C GLN A 82 0.13 5.35 -4.29
N VAL A 83 0.97 5.44 -5.33
CA VAL A 83 2.42 5.31 -5.20
C VAL A 83 2.97 6.34 -4.22
N GLN A 84 2.57 7.61 -4.36
CA GLN A 84 3.00 8.68 -3.45
C GLN A 84 2.61 8.40 -2.00
N ARG A 85 1.36 7.99 -1.75
CA ARG A 85 0.92 7.59 -0.41
C ARG A 85 1.75 6.45 0.18
N ASP A 86 2.04 5.45 -0.66
CA ASP A 86 2.75 4.24 -0.23
C ASP A 86 4.23 4.51 0.05
N THR A 87 4.85 5.44 -0.68
CA THR A 87 6.27 5.77 -0.55
C THR A 87 6.55 6.91 0.41
N SER A 88 5.58 7.80 0.69
CA SER A 88 5.77 8.94 1.59
C SER A 88 6.17 8.56 3.02
N ALA A 89 5.87 7.34 3.45
CA ALA A 89 6.30 6.83 4.75
C ALA A 89 7.83 6.68 4.86
N ALA A 90 8.55 6.60 3.72
CA ALA A 90 10.01 6.58 3.71
C ALA A 90 10.64 7.93 4.09
N ASP A 91 9.91 9.04 3.90
CA ASP A 91 10.38 10.41 4.11
C ASP A 91 10.31 10.86 5.58
N THR A 92 9.90 9.95 6.48
CA THR A 92 9.83 10.26 7.91
C THR A 92 11.22 10.19 8.56
N ASP A 93 11.46 10.99 9.60
CA ASP A 93 12.71 10.96 10.37
C ASP A 93 12.87 9.70 11.24
N ASN A 94 11.81 8.90 11.38
CA ASN A 94 11.83 7.69 12.18
C ASN A 94 12.59 6.56 11.46
N ASP A 95 13.46 5.86 12.18
CA ASP A 95 14.19 4.68 11.66
C ASP A 95 13.29 3.46 11.44
N THR A 96 12.09 3.47 12.02
CA THR A 96 11.13 2.38 11.97
C THR A 96 9.77 2.86 11.48
N ILE A 97 9.21 2.17 10.49
CA ILE A 97 7.88 2.40 9.97
C ILE A 97 6.95 1.28 10.46
N TRP A 98 5.89 1.69 11.16
CA TRP A 98 4.82 0.80 11.58
C TRP A 98 3.70 0.82 10.56
N ILE A 99 3.40 -0.33 9.99
CA ILE A 99 2.37 -0.50 8.95
C ILE A 99 1.26 -1.37 9.48
N GLY A 100 0.05 -0.85 9.49
CA GLY A 100 -1.15 -1.56 9.91
C GLY A 100 -2.30 -1.40 8.93
N CYS A 101 -3.36 -2.19 9.13
CA CYS A 101 -4.61 -2.00 8.41
C CYS A 101 -5.61 -1.18 9.25
N GLU A 102 -6.71 -0.75 8.62
CA GLU A 102 -7.77 0.03 9.27
C GLU A 102 -8.43 -0.70 10.46
N LYS A 103 -8.32 -2.04 10.50
CA LYS A 103 -8.82 -2.85 11.62
C LYS A 103 -7.84 -2.93 12.79
N SER A 104 -6.61 -2.39 12.64
CA SER A 104 -5.62 -2.40 13.70
C SER A 104 -6.02 -1.46 14.83
N THR A 105 -5.88 -1.94 16.06
CA THR A 105 -6.05 -1.13 17.27
C THR A 105 -4.77 -0.39 17.64
N ARG A 106 -3.65 -0.70 17.00
CA ARG A 106 -2.36 -0.06 17.24
C ARG A 106 -2.27 1.29 16.51
N LYS A 107 -1.46 2.18 17.06
CA LYS A 107 -1.12 3.44 16.40
C LYS A 107 0.01 3.19 15.38
N ASN A 108 -0.38 2.93 14.15
CA ASN A 108 0.55 2.72 13.05
C ASN A 108 0.92 4.06 12.40
N SER A 109 2.16 4.18 11.92
CA SER A 109 2.62 5.36 11.17
C SER A 109 2.10 5.36 9.73
N MET A 110 1.80 4.19 9.20
CA MET A 110 1.20 3.99 7.89
C MET A 110 0.00 3.06 8.01
N VAL A 111 -1.18 3.55 7.68
CA VAL A 111 -2.42 2.78 7.71
C VAL A 111 -2.93 2.55 6.29
N ARG A 112 -3.34 1.32 5.99
CA ARG A 112 -3.96 0.91 4.73
C ARG A 112 -5.27 0.19 5.01
N THR A 113 -6.16 0.15 4.04
CA THR A 113 -7.38 -0.68 4.13
C THR A 113 -7.01 -2.14 4.42
N CYS A 114 -5.96 -2.62 3.77
CA CYS A 114 -5.33 -3.91 4.07
C CYS A 114 -3.83 -3.86 3.77
N ILE A 115 -2.99 -4.43 4.62
CA ILE A 115 -1.53 -4.50 4.42
C ILE A 115 -1.18 -5.27 3.13
N SER A 116 -1.97 -6.29 2.77
CA SER A 116 -1.75 -7.08 1.55
C SER A 116 -1.94 -6.29 0.24
N ALA A 117 -2.40 -5.04 0.32
CA ALA A 117 -2.42 -4.12 -0.82
C ALA A 117 -1.02 -3.61 -1.19
N LEU A 118 -0.08 -3.65 -0.25
CA LEU A 118 1.31 -3.27 -0.51
C LEU A 118 2.01 -4.38 -1.28
N THR A 119 2.59 -4.04 -2.41
CA THR A 119 3.40 -4.97 -3.18
C THR A 119 4.75 -5.20 -2.51
N TRP A 120 5.39 -6.34 -2.80
CA TRP A 120 6.74 -6.62 -2.27
C TRP A 120 7.76 -5.57 -2.69
N GLU A 121 7.63 -4.97 -3.88
CA GLU A 121 8.48 -3.88 -4.36
C GLU A 121 8.36 -2.64 -3.47
N THR A 122 7.12 -2.26 -3.11
CA THR A 122 6.86 -1.13 -2.20
C THR A 122 7.45 -1.40 -0.83
N LEU A 123 7.22 -2.59 -0.27
CA LEU A 123 7.79 -2.99 1.02
C LEU A 123 9.32 -3.04 0.97
N ALA A 124 9.90 -3.56 -0.13
CA ALA A 124 11.35 -3.57 -0.32
C ALA A 124 11.91 -2.13 -0.35
N TYR A 125 11.27 -1.23 -1.11
CA TYR A 125 11.67 0.17 -1.17
C TYR A 125 11.71 0.82 0.21
N LEU A 126 10.64 0.66 0.99
CA LEU A 126 10.56 1.19 2.36
C LEU A 126 11.66 0.60 3.25
N ALA A 127 11.97 -0.69 3.08
CA ALA A 127 12.97 -1.40 3.89
C ALA A 127 14.43 -1.10 3.51
N LEU A 128 14.70 -0.40 2.40
CA LEU A 128 16.08 -0.07 2.02
C LEU A 128 16.80 0.73 3.11
N ASN A 129 16.12 1.69 3.73
CA ASN A 129 16.69 2.59 4.72
C ASN A 129 16.01 2.55 6.08
N LYS A 130 14.91 1.82 6.23
CA LYS A 130 14.09 1.77 7.43
C LYS A 130 13.89 0.34 7.91
N LYS A 131 13.56 0.17 9.18
CA LYS A 131 12.99 -1.06 9.71
C LYS A 131 11.48 -1.02 9.54
N ILE A 132 10.90 -2.13 9.14
CA ILE A 132 9.46 -2.25 8.90
C ILE A 132 8.85 -3.16 9.95
N VAL A 133 7.82 -2.67 10.62
CA VAL A 133 6.99 -3.48 11.49
C VAL A 133 5.62 -3.62 10.86
N LEU A 134 5.24 -4.85 10.53
CA LEU A 134 3.91 -5.15 10.00
C LEU A 134 3.01 -5.58 11.16
N ASP A 135 1.98 -4.80 11.43
CA ASP A 135 0.99 -5.13 12.44
C ASP A 135 -0.04 -6.12 11.88
N LEU A 136 0.18 -7.39 12.16
CA LEU A 136 -0.65 -8.50 11.72
C LEU A 136 -1.66 -8.94 12.79
N THR A 137 -1.77 -8.20 13.89
CA THR A 137 -2.71 -8.50 14.99
C THR A 137 -4.14 -8.75 14.48
N PRO A 138 -4.72 -7.93 13.57
CA PRO A 138 -6.07 -8.17 13.08
C PRO A 138 -6.19 -9.33 12.09
N CYS A 139 -5.06 -9.82 11.56
CA CYS A 139 -5.10 -10.82 10.48
C CYS A 139 -5.55 -12.21 10.96
N GLY A 140 -5.37 -12.51 12.26
CA GLY A 140 -5.80 -13.79 12.85
C GLY A 140 -7.33 -13.99 12.86
N GLU A 141 -8.08 -12.90 12.95
CA GLU A 141 -9.54 -12.89 12.99
C GLU A 141 -10.16 -12.26 11.73
N CYS A 142 -9.33 -12.06 10.68
CA CYS A 142 -9.79 -11.40 9.46
C CYS A 142 -10.64 -12.35 8.61
N GLU A 143 -11.85 -11.93 8.28
CA GLU A 143 -12.79 -12.70 7.45
C GLU A 143 -12.32 -12.88 5.99
N ASN A 144 -11.27 -12.16 5.57
CA ASN A 144 -10.79 -12.19 4.19
C ASN A 144 -9.53 -13.06 4.05
N ASP A 145 -9.71 -14.34 3.86
CA ASP A 145 -8.64 -15.31 3.65
C ASP A 145 -7.76 -15.02 2.41
N LEU A 146 -8.33 -14.41 1.37
CA LEU A 146 -7.59 -14.06 0.16
C LEU A 146 -6.53 -13.00 0.44
N CYS A 147 -6.84 -12.03 1.30
CA CYS A 147 -5.87 -11.02 1.72
C CYS A 147 -4.70 -11.65 2.50
N ALA A 148 -4.98 -12.56 3.42
CA ALA A 148 -3.94 -13.26 4.17
C ALA A 148 -3.05 -14.13 3.24
N ALA A 149 -3.66 -14.81 2.27
CA ALA A 149 -2.92 -15.60 1.27
C ALA A 149 -2.05 -14.70 0.37
N GLN A 150 -2.57 -13.53 -0.03
CA GLN A 150 -1.81 -12.56 -0.82
C GLN A 150 -0.64 -11.99 -0.04
N LEU A 151 -0.83 -11.59 1.22
CA LEU A 151 0.27 -11.10 2.06
C LEU A 151 1.39 -12.13 2.18
N ARG A 152 1.06 -13.41 2.42
CA ARG A 152 2.07 -14.48 2.47
C ARG A 152 2.89 -14.57 1.18
N LYS A 153 2.26 -14.40 0.00
CA LYS A 153 2.99 -14.38 -1.29
C LYS A 153 3.96 -13.21 -1.37
N GLU A 154 3.54 -12.02 -0.95
CA GLU A 154 4.39 -10.82 -0.99
C GLU A 154 5.57 -10.96 0.00
N LEU A 155 5.33 -11.49 1.20
CA LEU A 155 6.39 -11.77 2.17
C LEU A 155 7.39 -12.82 1.67
N THR A 156 6.91 -13.87 0.99
CA THR A 156 7.79 -14.88 0.39
C THR A 156 8.71 -14.24 -0.65
N ARG A 157 8.18 -13.37 -1.51
CA ARG A 157 9.00 -12.63 -2.50
C ARG A 157 10.04 -11.72 -1.84
N LEU A 158 9.70 -11.09 -0.71
CA LEU A 158 10.67 -10.30 0.06
C LEU A 158 11.79 -11.16 0.62
N VAL A 159 11.47 -12.34 1.14
CA VAL A 159 12.49 -13.31 1.61
C VAL A 159 13.36 -13.77 0.45
N ASP A 160 12.78 -14.07 -0.71
CA ASP A 160 13.54 -14.46 -1.91
C ASP A 160 14.46 -13.32 -2.39
N PHE A 161 14.02 -12.07 -2.26
CA PHE A 161 14.78 -10.88 -2.69
C PHE A 161 15.92 -10.52 -1.74
N PHE A 162 15.65 -10.46 -0.43
CA PHE A 162 16.64 -10.04 0.57
C PHE A 162 17.48 -11.20 1.13
N GLY A 163 16.99 -12.41 1.03
CA GLY A 163 17.45 -13.55 1.83
C GLY A 163 16.96 -13.50 3.28
N GLN A 164 16.81 -14.65 3.91
CA GLN A 164 16.24 -14.77 5.25
C GLN A 164 16.92 -13.86 6.29
N PRO A 165 18.28 -13.81 6.40
CA PRO A 165 18.93 -13.00 7.43
C PRO A 165 18.65 -11.48 7.29
N MET A 166 18.61 -10.98 6.07
CA MET A 166 18.35 -9.56 5.81
C MET A 166 16.89 -9.24 6.03
N PHE A 167 15.98 -10.14 5.63
CA PHE A 167 14.55 -9.98 5.89
C PHE A 167 14.29 -9.86 7.40
N GLU A 168 14.82 -10.77 8.23
CA GLU A 168 14.67 -10.73 9.70
C GLU A 168 15.28 -9.47 10.32
N ALA A 169 16.36 -8.95 9.75
CA ALA A 169 16.99 -7.70 10.21
C ALA A 169 16.16 -6.45 9.89
N ARG A 170 15.34 -6.50 8.83
CA ARG A 170 14.57 -5.35 8.31
C ARG A 170 13.09 -5.41 8.65
N PHE A 171 12.52 -6.60 8.78
CA PHE A 171 11.07 -6.79 8.99
C PHE A 171 10.79 -7.45 10.34
N THR A 172 9.81 -6.91 11.04
CA THR A 172 9.22 -7.53 12.22
C THR A 172 7.74 -7.77 11.93
N LEU A 173 7.28 -9.00 12.16
CA LEU A 173 5.88 -9.38 12.00
C LEU A 173 5.24 -9.43 13.39
N ALA A 174 4.36 -8.50 13.72
CA ALA A 174 3.72 -8.39 15.03
C ALA A 174 2.32 -9.04 14.98
N TYR A 175 2.20 -10.22 15.57
CA TYR A 175 0.93 -10.99 15.61
C TYR A 175 0.13 -10.76 16.88
N GLU A 176 0.78 -10.39 17.98
CA GLU A 176 0.15 -10.17 19.26
C GLU A 176 0.31 -8.73 19.72
N PRO A 177 -0.64 -8.21 20.51
CA PRO A 177 -0.51 -6.90 21.12
C PRO A 177 0.59 -6.96 22.19
N ASP A 178 1.83 -6.68 21.81
CA ASP A 178 2.94 -6.54 22.72
C ASP A 178 3.02 -5.09 23.20
N GLU A 179 2.72 -4.85 24.47
CA GLU A 179 2.81 -3.52 25.08
C GLU A 179 4.21 -2.92 25.03
N ALA A 180 5.26 -3.77 25.03
CA ALA A 180 6.65 -3.33 24.95
C ALA A 180 7.02 -2.68 23.59
N LEU A 181 6.27 -2.98 22.54
CA LEU A 181 6.47 -2.38 21.22
C LEU A 181 5.79 -1.01 21.06
N TYR A 182 5.01 -0.59 22.04
CA TYR A 182 4.34 0.74 22.04
C TYR A 182 5.24 1.91 22.43
N HIS A 183 6.53 1.83 22.27
CA HIS A 183 7.38 3.02 22.36
C HIS A 183 7.16 3.95 21.15
N VAL A 184 5.95 4.47 21.02
CA VAL A 184 5.75 5.78 20.42
C VAL A 184 6.48 6.73 21.37
N LYS A 185 7.60 7.26 20.91
CA LYS A 185 8.28 8.34 21.61
C LYS A 185 7.20 9.41 21.87
N GLU A 186 6.71 9.48 23.09
CA GLU A 186 5.83 10.58 23.47
C GLU A 186 6.67 11.84 23.27
N LEU A 187 6.34 12.59 22.25
CA LEU A 187 6.96 13.88 22.02
C LEU A 187 6.70 14.70 23.28
N SER A 188 7.76 15.09 23.96
CA SER A 188 7.64 16.04 25.05
C SER A 188 6.93 17.29 24.52
N ARG A 189 6.22 18.02 25.37
CA ARG A 189 5.57 19.28 24.98
C ARG A 189 6.53 20.20 24.23
N ARG A 190 7.80 20.17 24.55
CA ARG A 190 8.85 20.98 23.91
C ARG A 190 9.13 20.51 22.48
N GLU A 191 9.28 19.21 22.24
CA GLU A 191 9.47 18.65 20.89
C GLU A 191 8.25 18.87 20.00
N MET A 192 7.05 18.80 20.57
CA MET A 192 5.82 19.13 19.84
C MET A 192 5.78 20.61 19.42
N PHE A 193 6.18 21.54 20.30
CA PHE A 193 6.27 22.97 19.97
C PHE A 193 7.35 23.26 18.93
N GLU A 194 8.49 22.58 18.98
CA GLU A 194 9.56 22.70 17.97
C GLU A 194 9.09 22.24 16.61
N GLN A 195 8.39 21.10 16.50
CA GLN A 195 7.82 20.62 15.24
C GLN A 195 6.73 21.54 14.69
N VAL A 196 5.84 22.05 15.55
CA VAL A 196 4.81 23.01 15.12
C VAL A 196 5.44 24.33 14.67
N SER A 197 6.47 24.83 15.37
CA SER A 197 7.16 26.05 14.98
C SER A 197 7.90 25.90 13.66
N HIS A 198 8.52 24.74 13.40
CA HIS A 198 9.18 24.42 12.14
C HIS A 198 8.18 24.33 10.97
N ALA A 199 7.04 23.67 11.18
CA ALA A 199 5.97 23.61 10.20
C ALA A 199 5.40 24.99 9.85
N LEU A 200 5.24 25.87 10.85
CA LEU A 200 4.80 27.25 10.65
C LEU A 200 5.84 28.12 9.94
N GLN A 201 7.13 27.86 10.14
CA GLN A 201 8.20 28.54 9.39
C GLN A 201 8.20 28.15 7.91
N VAL A 202 8.01 26.86 7.59
CA VAL A 202 7.91 26.39 6.20
C VAL A 202 6.72 27.01 5.48
N LEU A 203 5.56 27.12 6.13
CA LEU A 203 4.36 27.75 5.57
C LEU A 203 4.48 29.27 5.39
N ARG A 204 5.47 29.91 6.01
CA ARG A 204 5.70 31.38 5.90
C ARG A 204 6.55 31.75 4.69
N TRP A 205 7.17 30.76 4.03
CA TRP A 205 8.02 30.94 2.84
C TRP A 205 7.41 30.34 1.57
N ALA A 206 6.18 29.80 1.63
CA ALA A 206 5.38 29.36 0.50
C ALA A 206 4.32 30.42 0.14
#